data_9f67ad7b456f6e871a40e0b55173e07c
#
_entry.id   9f67ad7b456f6e871a40e0b55173e07c
#
_cell.length_a   1.000
_cell.length_b   1.000
_cell.length_c   1.000
_cell.angle_alpha   90.00
_cell.angle_beta   90.00
_cell.angle_gamma   90.00
#
_symmetry.space_group_name_H-M   'P 1'
#
loop_
_entity.id
_entity.type
_entity.pdbx_description
1 polymer ?
#
loop_
_entity_poly.entity_id
_entity_poly.type
_entity_poly.pdbx_seq_one_letter_code
_entity_poly.pdbx_strand_id
1 'polypeptide(L)'
;MENNTFESIKIGLASPDKIRSWSYGEVKKPETINYRTLKPEKDGLFCERIFGPQKDWECHCGKYKRIRYKGKICERCGVEITRSKVRRERMGHIELAAPVSHIWYFKGIPSRMGLILDISPRNLEKVLYFAMHIVIDPGTTDLKKYQVLDEKDYDEYRLMYEDDFRAGMGAEAIKELLAEIDLDQLSAQLREEIENASGQKKAKALKR
;
A
#
# COMPACT_ATOMS: atom_id res chain seq x y z
N MET A 1 8.57 -36.36 -8.55
CA MET A 1 8.38 -34.94 -8.90
C MET A 1 7.00 -34.85 -9.52
N GLU A 2 6.05 -34.22 -8.82
CA GLU A 2 4.74 -33.97 -9.42
C GLU A 2 4.94 -32.92 -10.52
N ASN A 3 4.68 -33.29 -11.76
CA ASN A 3 4.62 -32.35 -12.86
C ASN A 3 3.35 -31.49 -12.67
N ASN A 4 3.52 -30.29 -12.11
CA ASN A 4 2.47 -29.32 -12.07
C ASN A 4 2.20 -28.83 -13.50
N THR A 5 1.27 -29.50 -14.18
CA THR A 5 0.73 -29.05 -15.47
C THR A 5 -0.29 -27.96 -15.23
N PHE A 6 -0.11 -26.79 -15.86
CA PHE A 6 -1.06 -25.69 -15.82
C PHE A 6 -1.32 -25.16 -17.23
N GLU A 7 -2.52 -24.71 -17.50
CA GLU A 7 -2.92 -24.16 -18.80
C GLU A 7 -2.56 -22.67 -18.94
N SER A 8 -2.58 -21.93 -17.84
CA SER A 8 -2.30 -20.49 -17.85
C SER A 8 -1.71 -20.00 -16.52
N ILE A 9 -0.99 -18.87 -16.58
CA ILE A 9 -0.49 -18.15 -15.41
C ILE A 9 -1.17 -16.78 -15.36
N LYS A 10 -1.79 -16.47 -14.22
CA LYS A 10 -2.36 -15.14 -13.94
C LYS A 10 -1.46 -14.38 -12.99
N ILE A 11 -0.98 -13.21 -13.44
CA ILE A 11 -0.21 -12.28 -12.62
C ILE A 11 -1.14 -11.16 -12.16
N GLY A 12 -1.14 -10.87 -10.86
CA GLY A 12 -1.96 -9.82 -10.27
C GLY A 12 -1.38 -9.30 -8.96
N LEU A 13 -1.99 -8.24 -8.42
CA LEU A 13 -1.63 -7.71 -7.12
C LEU A 13 -2.33 -8.52 -6.01
N ALA A 14 -1.60 -8.77 -4.93
CA ALA A 14 -2.19 -9.33 -3.72
C ALA A 14 -2.86 -8.23 -2.90
N SER A 15 -4.06 -8.50 -2.39
CA SER A 15 -4.71 -7.62 -1.41
C SER A 15 -3.97 -7.66 -0.07
N PRO A 16 -4.12 -6.64 0.80
CA PRO A 16 -3.58 -6.67 2.16
C PRO A 16 -3.98 -7.92 2.95
N ASP A 17 -5.24 -8.35 2.85
CA ASP A 17 -5.73 -9.55 3.52
C ASP A 17 -5.06 -10.83 3.00
N LYS A 18 -4.80 -10.88 1.69
CA LYS A 18 -4.06 -11.98 1.09
C LYS A 18 -2.62 -12.05 1.61
N ILE A 19 -1.95 -10.90 1.73
CA ILE A 19 -0.60 -10.80 2.29
C ILE A 19 -0.59 -11.23 3.76
N ARG A 20 -1.56 -10.78 4.57
CA ARG A 20 -1.71 -11.21 5.96
C ARG A 20 -1.93 -12.72 6.08
N SER A 21 -2.70 -13.31 5.16
CA SER A 21 -2.95 -14.77 5.14
C SER A 21 -1.69 -15.61 4.86
N TRP A 22 -0.71 -15.04 4.15
CA TRP A 22 0.59 -15.70 3.90
C TRP A 22 1.60 -15.46 5.01
N SER A 23 1.39 -14.44 5.84
CA SER A 23 2.35 -13.99 6.83
C SER A 23 2.36 -14.87 8.06
N TYR A 24 3.55 -15.13 8.58
CA TYR A 24 3.79 -15.80 9.86
C TYR A 24 3.80 -14.85 11.05
N GLY A 25 3.72 -13.54 10.81
CA GLY A 25 3.63 -12.52 11.85
C GLY A 25 4.04 -11.13 11.39
N GLU A 26 3.71 -10.15 12.20
CA GLU A 26 4.01 -8.74 11.96
C GLU A 26 5.43 -8.39 12.45
N VAL A 27 6.20 -7.73 11.59
CA VAL A 27 7.48 -7.12 11.93
C VAL A 27 7.21 -5.72 12.48
N LYS A 28 7.47 -5.54 13.79
CA LYS A 28 7.15 -4.29 14.50
C LYS A 28 8.35 -3.37 14.72
N LYS A 29 9.56 -3.88 14.53
CA LYS A 29 10.81 -3.18 14.81
C LYS A 29 11.75 -3.22 13.62
N PRO A 30 12.52 -2.14 13.38
CA PRO A 30 13.47 -2.09 12.27
C PRO A 30 14.77 -2.85 12.55
N GLU A 31 14.98 -3.30 13.81
CA GLU A 31 16.21 -3.99 14.20
C GLU A 31 16.35 -5.32 13.46
N THR A 32 17.59 -5.68 13.14
CA THR A 32 17.94 -6.91 12.44
C THR A 32 18.53 -7.93 13.41
N ILE A 33 19.78 -7.72 13.81
CA ILE A 33 20.51 -8.56 14.74
C ILE A 33 21.07 -7.72 15.89
N ASN A 34 21.18 -8.34 17.05
CA ASN A 34 21.88 -7.74 18.17
C ASN A 34 23.39 -7.81 17.92
N TYR A 35 24.08 -6.67 17.92
CA TYR A 35 25.52 -6.59 17.63
C TYR A 35 26.41 -7.33 18.63
N ARG A 36 25.93 -7.51 19.90
CA ARG A 36 26.66 -8.18 20.97
C ARG A 36 26.50 -9.69 20.93
N THR A 37 25.26 -10.16 20.69
CA THR A 37 24.92 -11.59 20.73
C THR A 37 24.92 -12.25 19.36
N LEU A 38 24.92 -11.45 18.28
CA LEU A 38 24.79 -11.85 16.87
C LEU A 38 23.51 -12.66 16.59
N LYS A 39 22.50 -12.54 17.46
CA LYS A 39 21.20 -13.19 17.31
C LYS A 39 20.16 -12.20 16.78
N PRO A 40 19.19 -12.67 15.99
CA PRO A 40 18.08 -11.84 15.53
C PRO A 40 17.30 -11.23 16.69
N GLU A 41 16.97 -9.96 16.56
CA GLU A 41 16.12 -9.29 17.53
C GLU A 41 14.66 -9.77 17.39
N LYS A 42 13.97 -9.85 18.53
CA LYS A 42 12.58 -10.25 18.57
C LYS A 42 11.71 -9.18 17.90
N ASP A 43 10.76 -9.61 17.10
CA ASP A 43 9.83 -8.79 16.33
C ASP A 43 10.49 -7.85 15.30
N GLY A 44 11.79 -8.06 15.05
CA GLY A 44 12.58 -7.37 14.02
C GLY A 44 12.53 -8.05 12.65
N LEU A 45 13.29 -7.49 11.71
CA LEU A 45 13.33 -7.94 10.32
C LEU A 45 13.88 -9.36 10.12
N PHE A 46 14.61 -9.92 11.10
CA PHE A 46 15.11 -11.30 11.08
C PHE A 46 14.56 -12.17 12.21
N CYS A 47 13.46 -11.77 12.83
CA CYS A 47 12.88 -12.47 13.97
C CYS A 47 12.70 -13.97 13.71
N GLU A 48 13.26 -14.80 14.61
CA GLU A 48 13.17 -16.26 14.50
C GLU A 48 11.75 -16.79 14.78
N ARG A 49 10.93 -16.04 15.53
CA ARG A 49 9.53 -16.39 15.80
C ARG A 49 8.67 -16.26 14.54
N ILE A 50 8.96 -15.27 13.68
CA ILE A 50 8.23 -15.01 12.43
C ILE A 50 8.79 -15.90 11.32
N PHE A 51 10.11 -15.85 11.09
CA PHE A 51 10.74 -16.46 9.93
C PHE A 51 11.28 -17.85 10.18
N GLY A 52 11.41 -18.27 11.44
CA GLY A 52 11.96 -19.56 11.81
C GLY A 52 13.39 -19.48 12.39
N PRO A 53 13.91 -20.60 12.88
CA PRO A 53 15.20 -20.66 13.56
C PRO A 53 16.37 -20.42 12.62
N GLN A 54 17.50 -19.90 13.14
CA GLN A 54 18.74 -19.75 12.38
C GLN A 54 19.49 -21.07 12.16
N LYS A 55 19.37 -22.00 13.13
CA LYS A 55 19.98 -23.31 13.07
C LYS A 55 18.92 -24.39 13.06
N ASP A 56 19.19 -25.47 12.35
CA ASP A 56 18.29 -26.60 12.26
C ASP A 56 17.97 -27.15 13.65
N TRP A 57 16.66 -27.28 13.93
CA TRP A 57 16.17 -27.93 15.15
C TRP A 57 16.55 -27.22 16.47
N GLU A 58 16.97 -25.97 16.42
CA GLU A 58 17.35 -25.19 17.60
C GLU A 58 16.47 -23.95 17.74
N CYS A 59 15.87 -23.76 18.93
CA CYS A 59 15.12 -22.54 19.23
C CYS A 59 16.07 -21.38 19.63
N HIS A 60 15.59 -20.15 19.55
CA HIS A 60 16.37 -18.94 19.86
C HIS A 60 17.03 -18.96 21.25
N CYS A 61 16.30 -19.40 22.27
CA CYS A 61 16.82 -19.45 23.65
C CYS A 61 17.70 -20.69 23.94
N GLY A 62 17.81 -21.64 23.02
CA GLY A 62 18.60 -22.83 23.17
C GLY A 62 18.03 -23.93 24.07
N LYS A 63 16.79 -23.79 24.53
CA LYS A 63 16.10 -24.80 25.35
C LYS A 63 15.90 -26.11 24.60
N TYR A 64 15.56 -26.03 23.34
CA TYR A 64 15.38 -27.18 22.46
C TYR A 64 16.40 -27.13 21.33
N LYS A 65 17.15 -28.24 21.12
CA LYS A 65 18.27 -28.33 20.17
C LYS A 65 18.30 -29.62 19.35
N ARG A 66 17.23 -30.40 19.36
CA ARG A 66 17.25 -31.74 18.71
C ARG A 66 16.01 -31.97 17.86
N ILE A 67 16.18 -32.76 16.79
CA ILE A 67 15.13 -33.14 15.83
C ILE A 67 13.92 -33.80 16.48
N ARG A 68 14.04 -34.46 17.63
CA ARG A 68 12.92 -35.07 18.35
C ARG A 68 11.84 -34.10 18.77
N TYR A 69 12.16 -32.78 18.79
CA TYR A 69 11.23 -31.73 19.11
C TYR A 69 10.65 -31.05 17.87
N LYS A 70 10.80 -31.64 16.69
CA LYS A 70 10.26 -31.13 15.42
C LYS A 70 8.79 -30.70 15.56
N GLY A 71 8.47 -29.49 15.07
CA GLY A 71 7.11 -28.92 15.07
C GLY A 71 6.68 -28.35 16.42
N LYS A 72 7.46 -28.51 17.48
CA LYS A 72 7.15 -27.90 18.78
C LYS A 72 7.48 -26.42 18.76
N ILE A 73 6.58 -25.61 19.31
CA ILE A 73 6.82 -24.19 19.57
C ILE A 73 7.42 -24.07 20.96
N CYS A 74 8.57 -23.41 21.06
CA CYS A 74 9.22 -23.19 22.36
C CYS A 74 8.39 -22.24 23.22
N GLU A 75 7.95 -22.69 24.38
CA GLU A 75 7.14 -21.90 25.32
C GLU A 75 7.89 -20.68 25.90
N ARG A 76 9.22 -20.69 25.87
CA ARG A 76 10.05 -19.60 26.37
C ARG A 76 10.29 -18.48 25.36
N CYS A 77 10.61 -18.83 24.10
CA CYS A 77 10.96 -17.86 23.08
C CYS A 77 9.98 -17.81 21.89
N GLY A 78 8.99 -18.69 21.83
CA GLY A 78 7.99 -18.73 20.78
C GLY A 78 8.49 -19.20 19.40
N VAL A 79 9.73 -19.68 19.29
CA VAL A 79 10.30 -20.15 18.04
C VAL A 79 9.91 -21.61 17.79
N GLU A 80 9.42 -21.90 16.60
CA GLU A 80 9.14 -23.27 16.16
C GLU A 80 10.44 -24.02 15.86
N ILE A 81 10.50 -25.28 16.33
CA ILE A 81 11.66 -26.15 16.11
C ILE A 81 11.50 -26.82 14.75
N THR A 82 12.15 -26.27 13.75
CA THR A 82 12.14 -26.74 12.37
C THR A 82 13.50 -26.51 11.71
N ARG A 83 13.61 -26.82 10.42
CA ARG A 83 14.82 -26.53 9.66
C ARG A 83 14.98 -25.04 9.39
N SER A 84 16.21 -24.55 9.39
CA SER A 84 16.55 -23.16 9.06
C SER A 84 16.16 -22.75 7.63
N LYS A 85 16.01 -23.71 6.72
CA LYS A 85 15.55 -23.49 5.35
C LYS A 85 14.23 -22.74 5.27
N VAL A 86 13.34 -22.92 6.24
CA VAL A 86 12.02 -22.25 6.26
C VAL A 86 12.14 -20.72 6.28
N ARG A 87 13.27 -20.17 6.72
CA ARG A 87 13.54 -18.73 6.70
C ARG A 87 13.56 -18.13 5.29
N ARG A 88 13.81 -18.95 4.27
CA ARG A 88 13.77 -18.56 2.86
C ARG A 88 12.37 -18.70 2.25
N GLU A 89 11.46 -19.36 2.94
CA GLU A 89 10.11 -19.69 2.45
C GLU A 89 9.04 -18.86 3.16
N ARG A 90 9.23 -18.52 4.44
CA ARG A 90 8.25 -17.82 5.26
C ARG A 90 8.24 -16.33 4.97
N MET A 91 7.04 -15.78 4.89
CA MET A 91 6.78 -14.35 4.76
C MET A 91 6.34 -13.77 6.10
N GLY A 92 6.77 -12.56 6.38
CA GLY A 92 6.19 -11.69 7.39
C GLY A 92 5.54 -10.49 6.71
N HIS A 93 4.89 -9.64 7.48
CA HIS A 93 4.31 -8.40 6.97
C HIS A 93 4.63 -7.22 7.88
N ILE A 94 4.51 -6.04 7.34
CA ILE A 94 4.63 -4.76 8.06
C ILE A 94 3.32 -4.03 7.88
N GLU A 95 2.65 -3.68 8.98
CA GLU A 95 1.49 -2.80 8.94
C GLU A 95 1.97 -1.35 8.75
N LEU A 96 1.41 -0.69 7.75
CA LEU A 96 1.74 0.70 7.47
C LEU A 96 0.90 1.63 8.35
N ALA A 97 1.50 2.72 8.82
CA ALA A 97 0.80 3.74 9.63
C ALA A 97 -0.28 4.49 8.84
N ALA A 98 -0.11 4.61 7.51
CA ALA A 98 -1.05 5.24 6.60
C ALA A 98 -1.10 4.46 5.27
N PRO A 99 -2.22 4.51 4.52
CA PRO A 99 -2.30 3.92 3.19
C PRO A 99 -1.24 4.50 2.25
N VAL A 100 -0.72 3.65 1.36
CA VAL A 100 0.27 4.04 0.34
C VAL A 100 -0.25 3.65 -1.03
N SER A 101 -0.14 4.55 -2.01
CA SER A 101 -0.53 4.27 -3.39
C SER A 101 0.46 3.34 -4.08
N HIS A 102 -0.06 2.35 -4.82
CA HIS A 102 0.79 1.44 -5.58
C HIS A 102 1.41 2.16 -6.77
N ILE A 103 2.72 2.00 -6.92
CA ILE A 103 3.52 2.71 -7.92
C ILE A 103 3.09 2.44 -9.38
N TRP A 104 2.54 1.26 -9.68
CA TRP A 104 2.07 0.92 -11.02
C TRP A 104 0.94 1.83 -11.51
N TYR A 105 0.08 2.29 -10.60
CA TYR A 105 -1.04 3.18 -10.95
C TYR A 105 -0.67 4.65 -10.91
N PHE A 106 0.36 4.99 -10.14
CA PHE A 106 0.83 6.36 -9.96
C PHE A 106 1.94 6.77 -10.94
N LYS A 107 3.06 6.03 -10.99
CA LYS A 107 4.26 6.36 -11.80
C LYS A 107 4.24 5.81 -13.23
N GLY A 108 3.15 5.18 -13.67
CA GLY A 108 3.02 4.77 -15.07
C GLY A 108 3.00 5.95 -16.04
N ILE A 109 3.40 5.72 -17.29
CA ILE A 109 3.28 6.73 -18.36
C ILE A 109 2.32 6.17 -19.42
N PRO A 110 1.10 6.69 -19.50
CA PRO A 110 0.48 7.71 -18.63
C PRO A 110 0.09 7.17 -17.24
N SER A 111 0.02 8.07 -16.24
CA SER A 111 -0.47 7.74 -14.90
C SER A 111 -1.95 7.36 -14.95
N ARG A 112 -2.28 6.13 -14.57
CA ARG A 112 -3.67 5.66 -14.57
C ARG A 112 -4.55 6.44 -13.61
N MET A 113 -4.05 6.69 -12.39
CA MET A 113 -4.75 7.51 -11.39
C MET A 113 -4.92 8.95 -11.87
N GLY A 114 -3.88 9.54 -12.44
CA GLY A 114 -3.94 10.90 -12.98
C GLY A 114 -4.95 11.06 -14.11
N LEU A 115 -5.07 10.07 -15.00
CA LEU A 115 -6.06 10.07 -16.08
C LEU A 115 -7.49 10.00 -15.55
N ILE A 116 -7.81 9.03 -14.68
CA ILE A 116 -9.16 8.83 -14.15
C ILE A 116 -9.62 10.05 -13.35
N LEU A 117 -8.76 10.61 -12.50
CA LEU A 117 -9.07 11.78 -11.67
C LEU A 117 -8.98 13.11 -12.43
N ASP A 118 -8.45 13.10 -13.66
CA ASP A 118 -8.12 14.30 -14.43
C ASP A 118 -7.16 15.26 -13.70
N ILE A 119 -6.22 14.71 -12.96
CA ILE A 119 -5.21 15.44 -12.19
C ILE A 119 -3.85 15.29 -12.88
N SER A 120 -3.09 16.38 -12.97
CA SER A 120 -1.73 16.32 -13.51
C SER A 120 -0.83 15.41 -12.64
N PRO A 121 0.09 14.63 -13.24
CA PRO A 121 0.99 13.77 -12.47
C PRO A 121 1.80 14.52 -11.40
N ARG A 122 2.17 15.79 -11.68
CA ARG A 122 2.89 16.65 -10.73
C ARG A 122 2.02 17.00 -9.50
N ASN A 123 0.76 17.34 -9.70
CA ASN A 123 -0.16 17.65 -8.61
C ASN A 123 -0.51 16.39 -7.81
N LEU A 124 -0.75 15.27 -8.51
CA LEU A 124 -0.97 13.99 -7.86
C LEU A 124 0.21 13.59 -6.97
N GLU A 125 1.45 13.78 -7.45
CA GLU A 125 2.66 13.53 -6.67
C GLU A 125 2.71 14.38 -5.40
N LYS A 126 2.45 15.68 -5.50
CA LYS A 126 2.45 16.59 -4.36
C LYS A 126 1.42 16.19 -3.29
N VAL A 127 0.23 15.78 -3.70
CA VAL A 127 -0.80 15.30 -2.78
C VAL A 127 -0.39 13.99 -2.12
N LEU A 128 0.08 13.00 -2.89
CA LEU A 128 0.48 11.69 -2.37
C LEU A 128 1.67 11.75 -1.40
N TYR A 129 2.57 12.71 -1.59
CA TYR A 129 3.73 12.93 -0.71
C TYR A 129 3.50 13.99 0.38
N PHE A 130 2.23 14.31 0.69
CA PHE A 130 1.84 15.22 1.76
C PHE A 130 2.41 16.64 1.63
N ALA A 131 2.62 17.11 0.39
CA ALA A 131 3.10 18.46 0.12
C ALA A 131 1.97 19.46 -0.18
N MET A 132 0.78 18.96 -0.57
CA MET A 132 -0.39 19.79 -0.87
C MET A 132 -1.69 19.06 -0.49
N HIS A 133 -2.71 19.85 -0.21
CA HIS A 133 -4.08 19.37 0.02
C HIS A 133 -4.83 19.24 -1.31
N ILE A 134 -5.79 18.31 -1.38
CA ILE A 134 -6.73 18.19 -2.49
C ILE A 134 -8.15 18.31 -1.96
N VAL A 135 -8.98 19.11 -2.65
CA VAL A 135 -10.38 19.29 -2.30
C VAL A 135 -11.15 18.03 -2.69
N ILE A 136 -11.76 17.39 -1.70
CA ILE A 136 -12.60 16.21 -1.85
C ILE A 136 -14.05 16.64 -2.06
N ASP A 137 -14.55 17.49 -1.19
CA ASP A 137 -15.87 18.09 -1.26
C ASP A 137 -15.74 19.61 -1.15
N PRO A 138 -16.15 20.37 -2.16
CA PRO A 138 -16.09 21.83 -2.13
C PRO A 138 -17.20 22.47 -1.28
N GLY A 139 -18.25 21.72 -0.88
CA GLY A 139 -19.37 22.25 -0.13
C GLY A 139 -20.04 23.44 -0.82
N THR A 140 -20.28 24.52 -0.07
CA THR A 140 -20.89 25.77 -0.58
C THR A 140 -19.86 26.84 -0.97
N THR A 141 -18.56 26.47 -1.00
CA THR A 141 -17.44 27.38 -1.25
C THR A 141 -17.16 27.58 -2.75
N ASP A 142 -16.34 28.58 -3.09
CA ASP A 142 -15.88 28.83 -4.46
C ASP A 142 -14.82 27.82 -4.96
N LEU A 143 -14.44 26.85 -4.12
CA LEU A 143 -13.50 25.81 -4.45
C LEU A 143 -14.08 24.84 -5.47
N LYS A 144 -13.17 24.17 -6.20
CA LYS A 144 -13.56 23.11 -7.14
C LYS A 144 -13.09 21.76 -6.63
N LYS A 145 -13.92 20.73 -6.82
CA LYS A 145 -13.50 19.35 -6.58
C LYS A 145 -12.21 19.05 -7.36
N TYR A 146 -11.28 18.31 -6.75
CA TYR A 146 -9.92 18.03 -7.25
C TYR A 146 -8.98 19.23 -7.30
N GLN A 147 -9.37 20.41 -6.83
CA GLN A 147 -8.47 21.56 -6.71
C GLN A 147 -7.36 21.23 -5.70
N VAL A 148 -6.14 21.58 -6.06
CA VAL A 148 -4.97 21.36 -5.18
C VAL A 148 -4.60 22.68 -4.53
N LEU A 149 -4.50 22.67 -3.21
CA LEU A 149 -4.23 23.82 -2.36
C LEU A 149 -2.87 23.63 -1.69
N ASP A 150 -2.09 24.68 -1.63
CA ASP A 150 -0.92 24.70 -0.75
C ASP A 150 -1.34 24.94 0.72
N GLU A 151 -0.40 24.89 1.65
CA GLU A 151 -0.69 25.01 3.08
C GLU A 151 -1.28 26.39 3.43
N LYS A 152 -0.80 27.45 2.76
CA LYS A 152 -1.31 28.82 2.99
C LYS A 152 -2.74 28.98 2.48
N ASP A 153 -2.98 28.56 1.24
CA ASP A 153 -4.31 28.58 0.65
C ASP A 153 -5.28 27.75 1.49
N TYR A 154 -4.88 26.58 1.95
CA TYR A 154 -5.72 25.73 2.79
C TYR A 154 -6.09 26.42 4.11
N ASP A 155 -5.12 27.03 4.79
CA ASP A 155 -5.35 27.76 6.04
C ASP A 155 -6.24 28.99 5.83
N GLU A 156 -6.06 29.74 4.73
CA GLU A 156 -6.91 30.88 4.38
C GLU A 156 -8.34 30.45 4.11
N TYR A 157 -8.56 29.41 3.32
CA TYR A 157 -9.89 28.88 3.06
C TYR A 157 -10.53 28.29 4.32
N ARG A 158 -9.77 27.64 5.20
CA ARG A 158 -10.27 27.12 6.46
C ARG A 158 -10.69 28.23 7.44
N LEU A 159 -9.98 29.35 7.45
CA LEU A 159 -10.38 30.52 8.22
C LEU A 159 -11.63 31.20 7.66
N MET A 160 -11.82 31.16 6.34
CA MET A 160 -12.94 31.83 5.65
C MET A 160 -14.22 30.99 5.67
N TYR A 161 -14.12 29.70 5.51
CA TYR A 161 -15.26 28.80 5.30
C TYR A 161 -15.41 27.72 6.40
N GLU A 162 -14.52 27.72 7.39
CA GLU A 162 -14.52 26.74 8.51
C GLU A 162 -14.63 25.28 8.02
N ASP A 163 -15.73 24.59 8.32
CA ASP A 163 -15.98 23.20 7.98
C ASP A 163 -16.87 23.00 6.74
N ASP A 164 -17.13 24.08 5.98
CA ASP A 164 -17.99 24.03 4.80
C ASP A 164 -17.39 23.26 3.61
N PHE A 165 -16.09 23.01 3.60
CA PHE A 165 -15.42 22.20 2.59
C PHE A 165 -14.57 21.12 3.23
N ARG A 166 -14.29 20.08 2.47
CA ARG A 166 -13.43 18.98 2.91
C ARG A 166 -12.27 18.79 1.95
N ALA A 167 -11.06 18.84 2.48
CA ALA A 167 -9.82 18.57 1.76
C ALA A 167 -8.95 17.59 2.55
N GLY A 168 -8.07 16.88 1.85
CA GLY A 168 -7.19 15.90 2.47
C GLY A 168 -5.86 15.78 1.75
N MET A 169 -4.95 15.01 2.32
CA MET A 169 -3.63 14.72 1.76
C MET A 169 -3.38 13.21 1.71
N GLY A 170 -2.37 12.82 0.95
CA GLY A 170 -1.88 11.46 0.89
C GLY A 170 -2.76 10.50 0.08
N ALA A 171 -2.45 9.22 0.19
CA ALA A 171 -3.15 8.18 -0.54
C ALA A 171 -4.60 7.96 -0.06
N GLU A 172 -4.92 8.32 1.16
CA GLU A 172 -6.26 8.20 1.72
C GLU A 172 -7.25 9.12 1.01
N ALA A 173 -6.90 10.39 0.83
CA ALA A 173 -7.69 11.36 0.08
C ALA A 173 -7.91 10.91 -1.38
N ILE A 174 -6.87 10.40 -2.02
CA ILE A 174 -6.96 9.88 -3.39
C ILE A 174 -7.83 8.63 -3.47
N LYS A 175 -7.76 7.73 -2.48
CA LYS A 175 -8.61 6.54 -2.39
C LYS A 175 -10.08 6.92 -2.27
N GLU A 176 -10.41 7.92 -1.46
CA GLU A 176 -11.76 8.42 -1.30
C GLU A 176 -12.30 8.99 -2.61
N LEU A 177 -11.54 9.85 -3.27
CA LEU A 177 -11.91 10.41 -4.57
C LEU A 177 -12.11 9.33 -5.65
N LEU A 178 -11.30 8.28 -5.65
CA LEU A 178 -11.47 7.15 -6.58
C LEU A 178 -12.70 6.31 -6.27
N ALA A 179 -13.04 6.16 -4.99
CA ALA A 179 -14.21 5.38 -4.57
C ALA A 179 -15.55 6.04 -4.94
N GLU A 180 -15.56 7.36 -5.11
CA GLU A 180 -16.75 8.10 -5.52
C GLU A 180 -17.02 8.06 -7.04
N ILE A 181 -16.07 7.54 -7.83
CA ILE A 181 -16.22 7.49 -9.29
C ILE A 181 -17.08 6.30 -9.70
N ASP A 182 -18.20 6.59 -10.36
CA ASP A 182 -18.95 5.61 -11.13
C ASP A 182 -18.35 5.51 -12.55
N LEU A 183 -17.76 4.36 -12.87
CA LEU A 183 -17.07 4.15 -14.14
C LEU A 183 -18.02 4.15 -15.35
N ASP A 184 -19.25 3.65 -15.20
CA ASP A 184 -20.22 3.59 -16.27
C ASP A 184 -20.72 4.99 -16.62
N GLN A 185 -21.03 5.78 -15.59
CA GLN A 185 -21.43 7.16 -15.73
C GLN A 185 -20.32 8.03 -16.33
N LEU A 186 -19.09 7.87 -15.84
CA LEU A 186 -17.92 8.59 -16.37
C LEU A 186 -17.66 8.22 -17.83
N SER A 187 -17.79 6.94 -18.20
CA SER A 187 -17.63 6.49 -19.58
C SER A 187 -18.67 7.10 -20.51
N ALA A 188 -19.93 7.19 -20.07
CA ALA A 188 -21.01 7.83 -20.83
C ALA A 188 -20.75 9.32 -21.05
N GLN A 189 -20.36 10.05 -20.00
CA GLN A 189 -20.00 11.46 -20.07
C GLN A 189 -18.83 11.73 -21.01
N LEU A 190 -17.77 10.92 -20.94
CA LEU A 190 -16.61 11.07 -21.82
C LEU A 190 -16.93 10.79 -23.29
N ARG A 191 -17.83 9.86 -23.59
CA ARG A 191 -18.31 9.62 -24.97
C ARG A 191 -19.07 10.81 -25.52
N GLU A 192 -19.96 11.41 -24.72
CA GLU A 192 -20.67 12.62 -25.10
C GLU A 192 -19.72 13.81 -25.30
N GLU A 193 -18.72 13.97 -24.41
CA GLU A 193 -17.67 14.98 -24.60
C GLU A 193 -16.89 14.80 -25.89
N ILE A 194 -16.54 13.55 -26.26
CA ILE A 194 -15.82 13.24 -27.50
C ILE A 194 -16.63 13.62 -28.74
N GLU A 195 -17.93 13.41 -28.72
CA GLU A 195 -18.84 13.79 -29.83
C GLU A 195 -18.93 15.31 -29.99
N ASN A 196 -19.01 16.03 -28.88
CA ASN A 196 -19.23 17.49 -28.86
C ASN A 196 -17.94 18.32 -28.88
N ALA A 197 -16.78 17.71 -28.60
CA ALA A 197 -15.50 18.42 -28.51
C ALA A 197 -14.66 18.27 -29.78
N SER A 198 -13.78 19.25 -30.02
CA SER A 198 -12.77 19.23 -31.08
C SER A 198 -11.36 19.53 -30.57
N GLY A 199 -10.36 19.23 -31.38
CA GLY A 199 -8.97 19.56 -31.07
C GLY A 199 -8.42 18.92 -29.80
N GLN A 200 -7.77 19.71 -28.94
CA GLN A 200 -7.10 19.23 -27.74
C GLN A 200 -8.06 18.65 -26.67
N LYS A 201 -9.28 19.20 -26.56
CA LYS A 201 -10.28 18.68 -25.62
C LYS A 201 -10.69 17.27 -25.99
N LYS A 202 -10.96 17.02 -27.27
CA LYS A 202 -11.26 15.67 -27.79
C LYS A 202 -10.12 14.70 -27.55
N ALA A 203 -8.87 15.10 -27.82
CA ALA A 203 -7.69 14.29 -27.58
C ALA A 203 -7.48 13.96 -26.08
N LYS A 204 -7.84 14.88 -25.18
CA LYS A 204 -7.77 14.66 -23.73
C LYS A 204 -8.83 13.65 -23.27
N ALA A 205 -10.07 13.81 -23.72
CA ALA A 205 -11.18 12.90 -23.38
C ALA A 205 -10.91 11.46 -23.91
N LEU A 206 -10.36 11.32 -25.10
CA LEU A 206 -9.98 10.01 -25.68
C LEU A 206 -8.88 9.27 -24.90
N LYS A 207 -8.03 9.99 -24.16
CA LYS A 207 -6.96 9.39 -23.35
C LYS A 207 -7.43 8.99 -21.95
N ARG A 208 -8.49 9.57 -21.49
CA ARG A 208 -9.09 9.34 -20.20
C ARG A 208 -10.01 8.11 -20.21
#